data_d9b8861acf763881b77252f4f0e5214a
#
_entry.id   d9b8861acf763881b77252f4f0e5214a
#
_cell.length_a   1.000
_cell.length_b   1.000
_cell.length_c   1.000
_cell.angle_alpha   90.00
_cell.angle_beta   90.00
_cell.angle_gamma   90.00
#
_symmetry.space_group_name_H-M   'P 1'
#
loop_
_entity.id
_entity.type
_entity.pdbx_description
1 polymer ?
#
loop_
_entity_poly.entity_id
_entity_poly.type
_entity_poly.pdbx_seq_one_letter_code
_entity_poly.pdbx_strand_id
1 'polypeptide(L)'
;MTPERGGACGSVLLVRIYVVEGAYALALFTALTFVLISWFVSRQYARFGRFAGWPAGVSAAQILYGCALVAFTLFPIPDYSTDYCATRADVQRWQLNPLFSLDNIAAYAQANGALATAFSPVLWQVALNVAFFVPFGFFLAYRSRRSLLTTTALAAGTSVLIELTQGTGLWGLLPCPYRIADIDDVFSNTSGAILGWILAVALRRSLPDPTPQPTADPGPPSPMRQSVGVLLDVQIYLIVQIGVIVLVNPALQGIIDLNSPYVFEVMVTSVTFILFAFIPMLRDDRASPGLASVHLVVARKDGSTRPAAVWSVLVRWIVRWLPVTFFGLPALLVILPIEALVSWRTKQHRSLASMLSRTVLVTREHERGAKRSEPDQATA
;
A
#
# COMPACT_ATOMS: atom_id res chain seq x y z
N MET A 1 15.07 42.31 -36.06
CA MET A 1 15.58 42.51 -34.69
C MET A 1 14.39 42.68 -33.77
N THR A 2 14.01 41.66 -33.08
CA THR A 2 13.48 41.64 -31.70
C THR A 2 13.54 40.21 -31.23
N PRO A 3 14.45 39.87 -30.30
CA PRO A 3 14.53 38.54 -29.72
C PRO A 3 13.68 38.48 -28.44
N GLU A 4 13.29 37.26 -28.08
CA GLU A 4 13.07 36.84 -26.70
C GLU A 4 11.83 37.28 -25.97
N ARG A 5 10.70 36.59 -26.24
CA ARG A 5 9.67 36.35 -25.20
C ARG A 5 9.26 34.87 -25.08
N GLY A 6 10.03 33.94 -25.63
CA GLY A 6 9.72 32.51 -25.60
C GLY A 6 10.24 31.75 -24.38
N GLY A 7 11.31 32.24 -23.69
CA GLY A 7 12.01 31.46 -22.68
C GLY A 7 11.30 31.28 -21.35
N ALA A 8 10.66 32.33 -20.82
CA ALA A 8 10.03 32.26 -19.49
C ALA A 8 8.69 31.52 -19.48
N CYS A 9 7.91 31.59 -20.58
CA CYS A 9 6.63 30.89 -20.68
C CYS A 9 6.80 29.38 -20.84
N GLY A 10 7.86 28.95 -21.56
CA GLY A 10 8.19 27.55 -21.76
C GLY A 10 8.69 26.88 -20.46
N SER A 11 9.49 27.56 -19.66
CA SER A 11 9.99 26.99 -18.39
C SER A 11 8.91 26.85 -17.34
N VAL A 12 7.97 27.80 -17.24
CA VAL A 12 6.81 27.71 -16.31
C VAL A 12 5.88 26.59 -16.71
N LEU A 13 5.65 26.36 -18.02
CA LEU A 13 4.81 25.28 -18.52
C LEU A 13 5.45 23.92 -18.22
N LEU A 14 6.75 23.76 -18.45
CA LEU A 14 7.47 22.51 -18.16
C LEU A 14 7.44 22.20 -16.66
N VAL A 15 7.72 23.17 -15.78
CA VAL A 15 7.66 22.96 -14.32
C VAL A 15 6.25 22.53 -13.90
N ARG A 16 5.20 23.16 -14.46
CA ARG A 16 3.81 22.79 -14.17
C ARG A 16 3.48 21.35 -14.58
N ILE A 17 3.97 20.89 -15.73
CA ILE A 17 3.77 19.51 -16.20
C ILE A 17 4.44 18.54 -15.23
N TYR A 18 5.70 18.71 -14.89
CA TYR A 18 6.41 17.82 -13.95
C TYR A 18 5.79 17.78 -12.56
N VAL A 19 5.29 18.92 -12.06
CA VAL A 19 4.60 18.97 -10.75
C VAL A 19 3.30 18.18 -10.77
N VAL A 20 2.49 18.30 -11.83
CA VAL A 20 1.23 17.56 -11.97
C VAL A 20 1.48 16.05 -12.11
N GLU A 21 2.45 15.68 -12.92
CA GLU A 21 2.86 14.28 -13.13
C GLU A 21 3.40 13.65 -11.84
N GLY A 22 4.24 14.37 -11.10
CA GLY A 22 4.71 13.97 -9.79
C GLY A 22 3.59 13.80 -8.76
N ALA A 23 2.56 14.67 -8.83
CA ALA A 23 1.39 14.57 -7.96
C ALA A 23 0.57 13.29 -8.25
N TYR A 24 0.40 12.91 -9.52
CA TYR A 24 -0.28 11.65 -9.87
C TYR A 24 0.52 10.41 -9.42
N ALA A 25 1.84 10.42 -9.61
CA ALA A 25 2.69 9.34 -9.11
C ALA A 25 2.60 9.20 -7.59
N LEU A 26 2.62 10.33 -6.86
CA LEU A 26 2.46 10.37 -5.41
C LEU A 26 1.07 9.90 -4.97
N ALA A 27 0.02 10.28 -5.69
CA ALA A 27 -1.35 9.83 -5.42
C ALA A 27 -1.48 8.30 -5.60
N LEU A 28 -0.93 7.73 -6.69
CA LEU A 28 -0.93 6.29 -6.90
C LEU A 28 -0.10 5.56 -5.83
N PHE A 29 1.10 6.07 -5.50
CA PHE A 29 1.92 5.54 -4.42
C PHE A 29 1.16 5.50 -3.10
N THR A 30 0.48 6.60 -2.75
CA THR A 30 -0.31 6.71 -1.53
C THR A 30 -1.48 5.73 -1.52
N ALA A 31 -2.21 5.62 -2.65
CA ALA A 31 -3.32 4.68 -2.80
C ALA A 31 -2.87 3.22 -2.67
N LEU A 32 -1.80 2.82 -3.35
CA LEU A 32 -1.22 1.48 -3.25
C LEU A 32 -0.77 1.16 -1.84
N THR A 33 -0.05 2.08 -1.20
CA THR A 33 0.39 1.93 0.19
C THR A 33 -0.80 1.79 1.12
N PHE A 34 -1.82 2.62 0.97
CA PHE A 34 -3.04 2.59 1.78
C PHE A 34 -3.77 1.25 1.65
N VAL A 35 -3.87 0.67 0.46
CA VAL A 35 -4.49 -0.65 0.26
C VAL A 35 -3.64 -1.78 0.86
N LEU A 36 -2.32 -1.73 0.66
CA LEU A 36 -1.42 -2.82 1.06
C LEU A 36 -1.11 -2.85 2.56
N ILE A 37 -1.35 -1.75 3.30
CA ILE A 37 -1.04 -1.70 4.72
C ILE A 37 -1.88 -2.70 5.54
N SER A 38 -3.13 -2.93 5.18
CA SER A 38 -3.98 -3.94 5.84
C SER A 38 -3.41 -5.35 5.69
N TRP A 39 -2.97 -5.70 4.48
CA TRP A 39 -2.34 -6.99 4.22
C TRP A 39 -1.02 -7.13 4.97
N PHE A 40 -0.19 -6.09 4.99
CA PHE A 40 1.07 -6.06 5.72
C PHE A 40 0.85 -6.29 7.22
N VAL A 41 -0.05 -5.52 7.83
CA VAL A 41 -0.37 -5.62 9.25
C VAL A 41 -0.92 -7.00 9.60
N SER A 42 -1.86 -7.52 8.81
CA SER A 42 -2.38 -8.88 8.98
C SER A 42 -1.27 -9.92 8.98
N ARG A 43 -0.33 -9.82 8.04
CA ARG A 43 0.80 -10.74 7.92
C ARG A 43 1.79 -10.64 9.09
N GLN A 44 2.00 -9.43 9.66
CA GLN A 44 2.82 -9.25 10.87
C GLN A 44 2.19 -9.95 12.08
N TYR A 45 0.91 -9.72 12.32
CA TYR A 45 0.20 -10.36 13.43
C TYR A 45 0.00 -11.87 13.24
N ALA A 46 -0.18 -12.35 12.00
CA ALA A 46 -0.24 -13.78 11.70
C ALA A 46 1.05 -14.53 12.05
N ARG A 47 2.19 -13.89 11.83
CA ARG A 47 3.50 -14.55 12.01
C ARG A 47 4.10 -14.33 13.38
N PHE A 48 3.91 -13.16 13.96
CA PHE A 48 4.66 -12.72 15.13
C PHE A 48 3.78 -12.32 16.33
N GLY A 49 2.45 -12.33 16.18
CA GLY A 49 1.51 -11.84 17.20
C GLY A 49 1.65 -10.34 17.55
N ARG A 50 2.67 -9.67 17.01
CA ARG A 50 3.03 -8.26 17.25
C ARG A 50 3.77 -7.68 16.05
N PHE A 51 4.01 -6.38 16.08
CA PHE A 51 4.99 -5.78 15.18
C PHE A 51 6.40 -6.22 15.58
N ALA A 52 7.08 -6.90 14.67
CA ALA A 52 8.35 -7.57 14.94
C ALA A 52 9.58 -6.62 14.86
N GLY A 53 9.45 -5.35 15.23
CA GLY A 53 10.57 -4.39 15.26
C GLY A 53 11.27 -4.24 13.91
N TRP A 54 12.58 -4.49 13.86
CA TRP A 54 13.40 -4.39 12.65
C TRP A 54 12.83 -5.14 11.43
N PRO A 55 12.43 -6.41 11.53
CA PRO A 55 11.82 -7.15 10.41
C PRO A 55 10.52 -6.54 9.89
N ALA A 56 9.73 -5.94 10.75
CA ALA A 56 8.54 -5.19 10.34
C ALA A 56 8.94 -3.95 9.54
N GLY A 57 9.94 -3.20 10.02
CA GLY A 57 10.49 -2.04 9.32
C GLY A 57 11.03 -2.38 7.93
N VAL A 58 11.83 -3.45 7.82
CA VAL A 58 12.35 -3.93 6.53
C VAL A 58 11.22 -4.35 5.58
N SER A 59 10.18 -5.03 6.11
CA SER A 59 9.02 -5.43 5.30
C SER A 59 8.21 -4.23 4.82
N ALA A 60 8.00 -3.23 5.69
CA ALA A 60 7.32 -2.00 5.33
C ALA A 60 8.12 -1.23 4.26
N ALA A 61 9.42 -1.06 4.45
CA ALA A 61 10.29 -0.43 3.46
C ALA A 61 10.27 -1.13 2.10
N GLN A 62 10.23 -2.47 2.09
CA GLN A 62 10.12 -3.24 0.85
C GLN A 62 8.78 -3.01 0.14
N ILE A 63 7.66 -2.93 0.89
CA ILE A 63 6.34 -2.65 0.32
C ILE A 63 6.29 -1.22 -0.22
N LEU A 64 6.75 -0.24 0.56
CA LEU A 64 6.82 1.16 0.14
C LEU A 64 7.65 1.32 -1.13
N TYR A 65 8.81 0.66 -1.18
CA TYR A 65 9.64 0.64 -2.37
C TYR A 65 8.92 0.02 -3.57
N GLY A 66 8.22 -1.11 -3.39
CA GLY A 66 7.43 -1.73 -4.46
C GLY A 66 6.32 -0.81 -4.98
N CYS A 67 5.61 -0.10 -4.08
CA CYS A 67 4.62 0.91 -4.45
C CYS A 67 5.26 2.07 -5.23
N ALA A 68 6.43 2.55 -4.79
CA ALA A 68 7.18 3.60 -5.47
C ALA A 68 7.63 3.13 -6.86
N LEU A 69 8.17 1.89 -6.96
CA LEU A 69 8.57 1.32 -8.25
C LEU A 69 7.41 1.34 -9.25
N VAL A 70 6.24 0.84 -8.86
CA VAL A 70 5.05 0.85 -9.72
C VAL A 70 4.61 2.27 -10.07
N ALA A 71 4.50 3.15 -9.07
CA ALA A 71 4.01 4.51 -9.29
C ALA A 71 4.94 5.32 -10.21
N PHE A 72 6.23 5.33 -9.95
CA PHE A 72 7.19 6.14 -10.72
C PHE A 72 7.58 5.54 -12.07
N THR A 73 7.37 4.24 -12.29
CA THR A 73 7.56 3.64 -13.61
C THR A 73 6.33 3.79 -14.52
N LEU A 74 5.11 3.84 -13.95
CA LEU A 74 3.89 4.05 -14.73
C LEU A 74 3.67 5.51 -15.10
N PHE A 75 4.07 6.46 -14.24
CA PHE A 75 3.90 7.89 -14.51
C PHE A 75 5.19 8.52 -15.05
N PRO A 76 5.10 9.60 -15.85
CA PRO A 76 3.88 10.32 -16.25
C PRO A 76 3.10 9.63 -17.37
N ILE A 77 1.77 9.66 -17.25
CA ILE A 77 0.88 9.30 -18.36
C ILE A 77 0.40 10.61 -18.98
N PRO A 78 0.66 10.86 -20.28
CA PRO A 78 0.27 12.11 -20.93
C PRO A 78 -1.24 12.22 -21.10
N ASP A 79 -1.71 13.44 -21.32
CA ASP A 79 -3.09 13.71 -21.71
C ASP A 79 -3.31 13.34 -23.18
N TYR A 80 -4.09 12.29 -23.44
CA TYR A 80 -4.46 11.81 -24.76
C TYR A 80 -5.67 12.53 -25.36
N SER A 81 -6.26 13.51 -24.68
CA SER A 81 -7.35 14.33 -25.19
C SER A 81 -6.90 15.30 -26.31
N THR A 82 -5.60 15.52 -26.46
CA THR A 82 -4.95 16.31 -27.52
C THR A 82 -4.37 15.39 -28.60
N ASP A 83 -3.86 15.97 -29.69
CA ASP A 83 -3.21 15.25 -30.81
C ASP A 83 -1.87 14.59 -30.43
N TYR A 84 -1.74 14.12 -29.19
CA TYR A 84 -0.50 13.54 -28.64
C TYR A 84 0.05 12.41 -29.52
N CYS A 85 -0.81 11.48 -29.95
CA CYS A 85 -0.38 10.37 -30.78
C CYS A 85 -0.02 10.80 -32.21
N ALA A 86 -0.73 11.77 -32.75
CA ALA A 86 -0.46 12.31 -34.08
C ALA A 86 0.90 13.04 -34.13
N THR A 87 1.21 13.84 -33.10
CA THR A 87 2.49 14.57 -33.04
C THR A 87 3.70 13.65 -32.75
N ARG A 88 3.47 12.40 -32.39
CA ARG A 88 4.50 11.38 -32.11
C ARG A 88 4.50 10.20 -33.06
N ALA A 89 3.77 10.27 -34.19
CA ALA A 89 3.70 9.19 -35.15
C ALA A 89 5.08 8.78 -35.67
N ASP A 90 5.99 9.74 -35.86
CA ASP A 90 7.35 9.55 -36.37
C ASP A 90 8.41 9.33 -35.27
N VAL A 91 8.03 9.36 -33.97
CA VAL A 91 8.98 9.16 -32.90
C VAL A 91 9.33 7.67 -32.79
N GLN A 92 10.63 7.37 -32.77
CA GLN A 92 11.12 6.02 -32.53
C GLN A 92 10.59 5.48 -31.20
N ARG A 93 9.91 4.32 -31.25
CA ARG A 93 9.29 3.70 -30.07
C ARG A 93 10.25 2.82 -29.28
N TRP A 94 11.28 2.30 -29.93
CA TRP A 94 12.23 1.35 -29.40
C TRP A 94 13.65 1.84 -29.63
N GLN A 95 14.39 2.11 -28.57
CA GLN A 95 15.82 2.37 -28.60
C GLN A 95 16.53 1.07 -28.23
N LEU A 96 17.06 0.39 -29.27
CA LEU A 96 17.70 -0.92 -29.11
C LEU A 96 19.22 -0.86 -29.35
N ASN A 97 19.80 0.34 -29.57
CA ASN A 97 21.25 0.49 -29.71
C ASN A 97 21.90 0.52 -28.32
N PRO A 98 22.64 -0.53 -27.92
CA PRO A 98 23.28 -0.59 -26.61
C PRO A 98 24.29 0.54 -26.42
N LEU A 99 24.37 1.09 -25.23
CA LEU A 99 25.31 2.15 -24.82
C LEU A 99 25.04 3.53 -25.46
N PHE A 100 23.90 3.71 -26.15
CA PHE A 100 23.50 4.99 -26.72
C PHE A 100 23.48 6.12 -25.68
N SER A 101 23.04 5.82 -24.47
CA SER A 101 23.03 6.77 -23.35
C SER A 101 24.47 7.19 -22.94
N LEU A 102 25.41 6.27 -22.97
CA LEU A 102 26.82 6.59 -22.67
C LEU A 102 27.46 7.45 -23.79
N ASP A 103 27.15 7.15 -25.06
CA ASP A 103 27.61 7.96 -26.17
C ASP A 103 27.05 9.39 -26.10
N ASN A 104 25.78 9.55 -25.71
CA ASN A 104 25.18 10.86 -25.49
C ASN A 104 25.84 11.62 -24.33
N ILE A 105 26.17 10.95 -23.21
CA ILE A 105 26.89 11.54 -22.09
C ILE A 105 28.30 11.99 -22.54
N ALA A 106 29.01 11.14 -23.29
CA ALA A 106 30.34 11.47 -23.81
C ALA A 106 30.31 12.66 -24.79
N ALA A 107 29.36 12.67 -25.72
CA ALA A 107 29.18 13.79 -26.65
C ALA A 107 28.81 15.09 -25.92
N TYR A 108 27.94 15.03 -24.91
CA TYR A 108 27.60 16.19 -24.09
C TYR A 108 28.81 16.72 -23.31
N ALA A 109 29.62 15.81 -22.76
CA ALA A 109 30.84 16.17 -22.01
C ALA A 109 31.88 16.83 -22.91
N GLN A 110 32.05 16.36 -24.13
CA GLN A 110 32.95 16.97 -25.13
C GLN A 110 32.49 18.39 -25.52
N ALA A 111 31.18 18.59 -25.66
CA ALA A 111 30.64 19.89 -26.07
C ALA A 111 30.59 20.93 -24.92
N ASN A 112 30.32 20.51 -23.68
CA ASN A 112 29.99 21.41 -22.58
C ASN A 112 30.93 21.30 -21.38
N GLY A 113 31.86 20.34 -21.37
CA GLY A 113 32.81 20.10 -20.28
C GLY A 113 32.21 19.27 -19.12
N ALA A 114 33.10 18.76 -18.28
CA ALA A 114 32.76 17.79 -17.21
C ALA A 114 31.80 18.35 -16.16
N LEU A 115 31.94 19.61 -15.77
CA LEU A 115 31.10 20.23 -14.75
C LEU A 115 29.65 20.37 -15.25
N ALA A 116 29.45 20.83 -16.48
CA ALA A 116 28.12 20.94 -17.06
C ALA A 116 27.46 19.55 -17.22
N THR A 117 28.26 18.53 -17.55
CA THR A 117 27.79 17.14 -17.68
C THR A 117 27.32 16.59 -16.34
N ALA A 118 28.01 16.88 -15.24
CA ALA A 118 27.63 16.45 -13.89
C ALA A 118 26.22 16.93 -13.48
N PHE A 119 25.75 18.04 -14.03
CA PHE A 119 24.41 18.59 -13.77
C PHE A 119 23.46 18.42 -14.98
N SER A 120 23.85 17.63 -15.99
CA SER A 120 23.02 17.44 -17.18
C SER A 120 21.88 16.44 -16.95
N PRO A 121 20.72 16.66 -17.56
CA PRO A 121 19.62 15.68 -17.53
C PRO A 121 20.02 14.31 -18.08
N VAL A 122 20.93 14.28 -19.06
CA VAL A 122 21.39 13.04 -19.71
C VAL A 122 22.10 12.12 -18.72
N LEU A 123 23.02 12.67 -17.88
CA LEU A 123 23.69 11.90 -16.85
C LEU A 123 22.73 11.48 -15.74
N TRP A 124 21.86 12.42 -15.29
CA TRP A 124 20.94 12.16 -14.21
C TRP A 124 19.89 11.11 -14.56
N GLN A 125 19.46 10.99 -15.80
CA GLN A 125 18.56 9.93 -16.26
C GLN A 125 19.17 8.55 -15.96
N VAL A 126 20.40 8.31 -16.40
CA VAL A 126 21.10 7.04 -16.17
C VAL A 126 21.36 6.81 -14.67
N ALA A 127 21.86 7.85 -13.98
CA ALA A 127 22.17 7.76 -12.55
C ALA A 127 20.94 7.46 -11.69
N LEU A 128 19.79 8.04 -12.02
CA LEU A 128 18.53 7.79 -11.32
C LEU A 128 17.99 6.39 -11.59
N ASN A 129 18.10 5.86 -12.81
CA ASN A 129 17.73 4.49 -13.12
C ASN A 129 18.57 3.50 -12.30
N VAL A 130 19.89 3.69 -12.24
CA VAL A 130 20.78 2.91 -11.39
C VAL A 130 20.34 3.03 -9.92
N ALA A 131 20.22 4.26 -9.39
CA ALA A 131 19.90 4.51 -7.99
C ALA A 131 18.55 3.92 -7.57
N PHE A 132 17.58 3.97 -8.48
CA PHE A 132 16.23 3.48 -8.21
C PHE A 132 16.16 1.95 -8.07
N PHE A 133 17.06 1.21 -8.75
CA PHE A 133 17.14 -0.25 -8.63
C PHE A 133 18.10 -0.75 -7.54
N VAL A 134 18.89 0.11 -6.89
CA VAL A 134 19.71 -0.28 -5.73
C VAL A 134 18.86 -0.93 -4.62
N PRO A 135 17.72 -0.36 -4.18
CA PRO A 135 16.88 -1.01 -3.17
C PRO A 135 16.32 -2.37 -3.64
N PHE A 136 16.05 -2.54 -4.94
CA PHE A 136 15.58 -3.82 -5.50
C PHE A 136 16.57 -4.94 -5.21
N GLY A 137 17.82 -4.76 -5.60
CA GLY A 137 18.88 -5.73 -5.36
C GLY A 137 19.17 -5.93 -3.87
N PHE A 138 19.17 -4.82 -3.10
CA PHE A 138 19.37 -4.86 -1.66
C PHE A 138 18.33 -5.75 -0.96
N PHE A 139 17.04 -5.56 -1.20
CA PHE A 139 15.99 -6.37 -0.57
C PHE A 139 16.03 -7.83 -1.00
N LEU A 140 16.34 -8.12 -2.27
CA LEU A 140 16.48 -9.49 -2.75
C LEU A 140 17.63 -10.22 -2.07
N ALA A 141 18.77 -9.57 -1.86
CA ALA A 141 19.93 -10.15 -1.18
C ALA A 141 19.75 -10.23 0.33
N TYR A 142 19.32 -9.14 0.96
CA TYR A 142 19.25 -9.00 2.41
C TYR A 142 18.13 -9.83 3.02
N ARG A 143 16.88 -9.63 2.51
CA ARG A 143 15.69 -10.29 3.07
C ARG A 143 15.43 -11.66 2.49
N SER A 144 15.52 -11.80 1.15
CA SER A 144 15.16 -13.03 0.44
C SER A 144 16.35 -13.94 0.21
N ARG A 145 17.56 -13.54 0.60
CA ARG A 145 18.83 -14.27 0.48
C ARG A 145 19.09 -14.83 -0.92
N ARG A 146 18.64 -14.09 -1.95
CA ARG A 146 18.84 -14.50 -3.34
C ARG A 146 20.30 -14.37 -3.77
N SER A 147 20.74 -15.27 -4.65
CA SER A 147 22.07 -15.20 -5.25
C SER A 147 22.21 -13.99 -6.19
N LEU A 148 23.44 -13.59 -6.51
CA LEU A 148 23.71 -12.54 -7.47
C LEU A 148 23.03 -12.84 -8.82
N LEU A 149 23.21 -14.05 -9.34
CA LEU A 149 22.61 -14.44 -10.62
C LEU A 149 21.08 -14.32 -10.61
N THR A 150 20.43 -14.80 -9.56
CA THR A 150 18.97 -14.68 -9.43
C THR A 150 18.54 -13.22 -9.33
N THR A 151 19.28 -12.41 -8.56
CA THR A 151 18.98 -10.96 -8.41
C THR A 151 19.12 -10.23 -9.74
N THR A 152 20.20 -10.49 -10.48
CA THR A 152 20.44 -9.92 -11.81
C THR A 152 19.34 -10.32 -12.79
N ALA A 153 18.98 -11.61 -12.85
CA ALA A 153 17.94 -12.10 -13.73
C ALA A 153 16.54 -11.48 -13.41
N LEU A 154 16.21 -11.37 -12.10
CA LEU A 154 14.96 -10.74 -11.68
C LEU A 154 14.95 -9.23 -11.98
N ALA A 155 16.07 -8.56 -11.80
CA ALA A 155 16.18 -7.12 -12.09
C ALA A 155 16.05 -6.86 -13.60
N ALA A 156 16.78 -7.60 -14.42
CA ALA A 156 16.69 -7.51 -15.86
C ALA A 156 15.26 -7.81 -16.37
N GLY A 157 14.64 -8.89 -15.87
CA GLY A 157 13.26 -9.24 -16.23
C GLY A 157 12.25 -8.17 -15.82
N THR A 158 12.39 -7.60 -14.61
CA THR A 158 11.53 -6.50 -14.14
C THR A 158 11.74 -5.26 -15.00
N SER A 159 12.98 -4.91 -15.33
CA SER A 159 13.27 -3.75 -16.17
C SER A 159 12.70 -3.94 -17.58
N VAL A 160 12.92 -5.10 -18.21
CA VAL A 160 12.30 -5.42 -19.52
C VAL A 160 10.77 -5.30 -19.44
N LEU A 161 10.14 -5.79 -18.37
CA LEU A 161 8.69 -5.66 -18.19
C LEU A 161 8.25 -4.19 -18.12
N ILE A 162 9.02 -3.33 -17.44
CA ILE A 162 8.76 -1.89 -17.39
C ILE A 162 8.86 -1.28 -18.79
N GLU A 163 9.96 -1.53 -19.51
CA GLU A 163 10.17 -1.01 -20.86
C GLU A 163 9.06 -1.46 -21.83
N LEU A 164 8.68 -2.73 -21.78
CA LEU A 164 7.56 -3.26 -22.57
C LEU A 164 6.24 -2.56 -22.22
N THR A 165 5.99 -2.34 -20.94
CA THR A 165 4.76 -1.67 -20.47
C THR A 165 4.70 -0.24 -20.98
N GLN A 166 5.81 0.49 -20.97
CA GLN A 166 5.91 1.87 -21.44
C GLN A 166 5.85 1.96 -22.98
N GLY A 167 6.65 1.14 -23.67
CA GLY A 167 6.77 1.14 -25.12
C GLY A 167 5.56 0.57 -25.87
N THR A 168 4.70 -0.20 -25.18
CA THR A 168 3.44 -0.70 -25.76
C THR A 168 2.21 0.15 -25.39
N GLY A 169 2.39 1.22 -24.61
CA GLY A 169 1.26 2.00 -24.11
C GLY A 169 0.37 1.19 -23.16
N LEU A 170 0.96 0.64 -22.09
CA LEU A 170 0.27 -0.22 -21.13
C LEU A 170 -0.40 -1.44 -21.77
N TRP A 171 0.36 -2.14 -22.62
CA TRP A 171 -0.12 -3.34 -23.33
C TRP A 171 -1.31 -3.05 -24.26
N GLY A 172 -1.33 -1.86 -24.87
CA GLY A 172 -2.37 -1.43 -25.80
C GLY A 172 -3.63 -0.85 -25.13
N LEU A 173 -3.60 -0.62 -23.81
CA LEU A 173 -4.68 0.10 -23.12
C LEU A 173 -4.69 1.60 -23.46
N LEU A 174 -3.53 2.16 -23.81
CA LEU A 174 -3.40 3.55 -24.23
C LEU A 174 -3.34 3.63 -25.77
N PRO A 175 -3.81 4.72 -26.38
CA PRO A 175 -3.87 4.88 -27.83
C PRO A 175 -2.52 4.78 -28.55
N CYS A 176 -1.43 5.17 -27.87
CA CYS A 176 -0.06 5.03 -28.36
C CYS A 176 0.93 4.98 -27.18
N PRO A 177 2.19 4.54 -27.42
CA PRO A 177 3.25 4.57 -26.40
C PRO A 177 3.48 5.98 -25.87
N TYR A 178 3.68 6.07 -24.56
CA TYR A 178 3.92 7.35 -23.88
C TYR A 178 5.40 7.58 -23.53
N ARG A 179 6.21 6.53 -23.57
CA ARG A 179 7.67 6.56 -23.42
C ARG A 179 8.34 5.70 -24.47
N ILE A 180 9.59 6.00 -24.74
CA ILE A 180 10.47 5.19 -25.58
C ILE A 180 10.95 4.02 -24.70
N ALA A 181 10.81 2.80 -25.20
CA ALA A 181 11.42 1.64 -24.57
C ALA A 181 12.93 1.61 -24.89
N ASP A 182 13.75 1.67 -23.85
CA ASP A 182 15.20 1.86 -23.96
C ASP A 182 15.97 0.67 -23.37
N ILE A 183 16.82 0.03 -24.20
CA ILE A 183 17.65 -1.08 -23.74
C ILE A 183 18.69 -0.62 -22.70
N ASP A 184 19.14 0.62 -22.76
CA ASP A 184 20.10 1.16 -21.80
C ASP A 184 19.49 1.33 -20.40
N ASP A 185 18.19 1.52 -20.31
CA ASP A 185 17.46 1.52 -19.03
C ASP A 185 17.47 0.10 -18.41
N VAL A 186 17.43 -0.96 -19.22
CA VAL A 186 17.59 -2.33 -18.74
C VAL A 186 18.99 -2.55 -18.16
N PHE A 187 20.03 -2.02 -18.82
CA PHE A 187 21.40 -2.15 -18.30
C PHE A 187 21.62 -1.33 -17.05
N SER A 188 21.17 -0.08 -16.99
CA SER A 188 21.33 0.79 -15.83
C SER A 188 20.55 0.28 -14.62
N ASN A 189 19.30 -0.13 -14.79
CA ASN A 189 18.47 -0.73 -13.74
C ASN A 189 19.09 -2.04 -13.20
N THR A 190 19.54 -2.92 -14.09
CA THR A 190 20.21 -4.16 -13.69
C THR A 190 21.51 -3.90 -12.93
N SER A 191 22.31 -2.92 -13.39
CA SER A 191 23.54 -2.50 -12.70
C SER A 191 23.25 -1.95 -11.31
N GLY A 192 22.17 -1.17 -11.15
CA GLY A 192 21.71 -0.69 -9.86
C GLY A 192 21.36 -1.84 -8.91
N ALA A 193 20.67 -2.87 -9.39
CA ALA A 193 20.34 -4.04 -8.58
C ALA A 193 21.60 -4.85 -8.18
N ILE A 194 22.60 -4.95 -9.06
CA ILE A 194 23.89 -5.57 -8.72
C ILE A 194 24.59 -4.79 -7.61
N LEU A 195 24.65 -3.46 -7.71
CA LEU A 195 25.20 -2.59 -6.66
C LEU A 195 24.45 -2.76 -5.33
N GLY A 196 23.11 -2.83 -5.38
CA GLY A 196 22.28 -3.09 -4.21
C GLY A 196 22.55 -4.44 -3.56
N TRP A 197 22.75 -5.49 -4.36
CA TRP A 197 23.13 -6.80 -3.89
C TRP A 197 24.49 -6.78 -3.18
N ILE A 198 25.51 -6.15 -3.79
CA ILE A 198 26.85 -5.98 -3.20
C ILE A 198 26.75 -5.23 -1.86
N LEU A 199 25.99 -4.15 -1.81
CA LEU A 199 25.77 -3.38 -0.60
C LEU A 199 25.12 -4.21 0.51
N ALA A 200 24.12 -5.02 0.18
CA ALA A 200 23.46 -5.91 1.12
C ALA A 200 24.42 -6.96 1.69
N VAL A 201 25.27 -7.55 0.85
CA VAL A 201 26.30 -8.55 1.28
C VAL A 201 27.33 -7.88 2.19
N ALA A 202 27.80 -6.68 1.84
CA ALA A 202 28.77 -5.93 2.63
C ALA A 202 28.20 -5.54 4.02
N LEU A 203 26.94 -5.09 4.08
CA LEU A 203 26.31 -4.65 5.31
C LEU A 203 25.66 -5.77 6.14
N ARG A 204 25.62 -7.02 5.64
CA ARG A 204 24.91 -8.13 6.26
C ARG A 204 25.37 -8.44 7.69
N ARG A 205 26.64 -8.21 8.00
CA ARG A 205 27.18 -8.44 9.36
C ARG A 205 26.82 -7.33 10.33
N SER A 206 26.54 -6.12 9.84
CA SER A 206 26.22 -4.94 10.65
C SER A 206 24.71 -4.76 10.86
N LEU A 207 23.88 -5.37 10.00
CA LEU A 207 22.42 -5.24 10.07
C LEU A 207 21.80 -6.42 10.82
N PRO A 208 20.73 -6.19 11.64
CA PRO A 208 19.99 -7.25 12.31
C PRO A 208 19.37 -8.25 11.32
N ASP A 209 19.02 -9.45 11.78
CA ASP A 209 18.33 -10.43 10.93
C ASP A 209 16.93 -9.89 10.53
N PRO A 210 16.62 -9.79 9.23
CA PRO A 210 15.31 -9.33 8.74
C PRO A 210 14.22 -10.40 8.85
N THR A 211 14.55 -11.64 9.26
CA THR A 211 13.63 -12.77 9.30
C THR A 211 13.57 -13.41 10.68
N PRO A 212 12.92 -12.77 11.68
CA PRO A 212 12.77 -13.35 12.99
C PRO A 212 11.91 -14.62 12.94
N GLN A 213 12.09 -15.48 13.93
CA GLN A 213 11.23 -16.66 14.08
C GLN A 213 9.82 -16.24 14.52
N PRO A 214 8.78 -16.96 14.04
CA PRO A 214 7.43 -16.78 14.52
C PRO A 214 7.35 -17.00 16.02
N THR A 215 6.65 -16.11 16.75
CA THR A 215 6.40 -16.26 18.18
C THR A 215 4.91 -16.36 18.43
N ALA A 216 4.49 -17.37 19.18
CA ALA A 216 3.12 -17.47 19.66
C ALA A 216 2.83 -16.33 20.66
N ASP A 217 1.65 -15.72 20.57
CA ASP A 217 1.16 -14.71 21.51
C ASP A 217 -0.18 -15.18 22.13
N PRO A 218 -0.14 -16.09 23.13
CA PRO A 218 -1.33 -16.61 23.78
C PRO A 218 -1.93 -15.64 24.81
N GLY A 219 -1.27 -14.53 25.08
CA GLY A 219 -1.70 -13.55 26.09
C GLY A 219 -2.94 -12.76 25.69
N PRO A 220 -3.53 -11.99 26.64
CA PRO A 220 -4.60 -11.06 26.31
C PRO A 220 -4.09 -10.00 25.33
N PRO A 221 -4.90 -9.62 24.33
CA PRO A 221 -4.45 -8.69 23.30
C PRO A 221 -4.14 -7.32 23.90
N SER A 222 -2.98 -6.77 23.54
CA SER A 222 -2.57 -5.43 23.97
C SER A 222 -3.55 -4.36 23.45
N PRO A 223 -3.70 -3.21 24.13
CA PRO A 223 -4.49 -2.09 23.65
C PRO A 223 -4.06 -1.63 22.26
N MET A 224 -2.75 -1.64 21.98
CA MET A 224 -2.19 -1.29 20.68
C MET A 224 -2.70 -2.22 19.57
N ARG A 225 -2.74 -3.55 19.80
CA ARG A 225 -3.27 -4.52 18.84
C ARG A 225 -4.75 -4.28 18.55
N GLN A 226 -5.53 -3.96 19.57
CA GLN A 226 -6.94 -3.64 19.44
C GLN A 226 -7.15 -2.35 18.63
N SER A 227 -6.39 -1.28 18.94
CA SER A 227 -6.44 -0.01 18.23
C SER A 227 -6.06 -0.17 16.75
N VAL A 228 -5.02 -0.94 16.45
CA VAL A 228 -4.64 -1.27 15.07
C VAL A 228 -5.78 -1.98 14.34
N GLY A 229 -6.46 -2.95 14.97
CA GLY A 229 -7.62 -3.61 14.37
C GLY A 229 -8.75 -2.64 14.04
N VAL A 230 -9.03 -1.69 14.92
CA VAL A 230 -10.06 -0.67 14.68
C VAL A 230 -9.64 0.34 13.60
N LEU A 231 -8.37 0.74 13.56
CA LEU A 231 -7.86 1.60 12.49
C LEU A 231 -7.94 0.91 11.11
N LEU A 232 -7.71 -0.41 11.07
CA LEU A 232 -7.94 -1.19 9.86
C LEU A 232 -9.42 -1.26 9.48
N ASP A 233 -10.34 -1.31 10.44
CA ASP A 233 -11.77 -1.20 10.14
C ASP A 233 -12.10 0.14 9.48
N VAL A 234 -11.56 1.26 10.01
CA VAL A 234 -11.71 2.59 9.39
C VAL A 234 -11.15 2.61 7.98
N GLN A 235 -9.97 2.05 7.78
CA GLN A 235 -9.34 1.98 6.46
C GLN A 235 -10.17 1.15 5.47
N ILE A 236 -10.67 -0.02 5.88
CA ILE A 236 -11.53 -0.88 5.03
C ILE A 236 -12.83 -0.14 4.68
N TYR A 237 -13.43 0.55 5.65
CA TYR A 237 -14.59 1.40 5.40
C TYR A 237 -14.30 2.45 4.32
N LEU A 238 -13.19 3.19 4.44
CA LEU A 238 -12.82 4.22 3.47
C LEU A 238 -12.59 3.64 2.07
N ILE A 239 -11.90 2.51 1.96
CA ILE A 239 -11.69 1.83 0.66
C ILE A 239 -13.02 1.44 0.02
N VAL A 240 -13.91 0.80 0.78
CA VAL A 240 -15.22 0.36 0.27
C VAL A 240 -16.08 1.57 -0.07
N GLN A 241 -16.12 2.59 0.78
CA GLN A 241 -16.92 3.80 0.55
C GLN A 241 -16.47 4.56 -0.70
N ILE A 242 -15.16 4.75 -0.89
CA ILE A 242 -14.61 5.36 -2.11
C ILE A 242 -14.92 4.48 -3.32
N GLY A 243 -14.77 3.15 -3.21
CA GLY A 243 -15.10 2.22 -4.27
C GLY A 243 -16.58 2.29 -4.67
N VAL A 244 -17.48 2.36 -3.72
CA VAL A 244 -18.91 2.53 -3.98
C VAL A 244 -19.18 3.87 -4.68
N ILE A 245 -18.61 4.97 -4.21
CA ILE A 245 -18.76 6.28 -4.85
C ILE A 245 -18.26 6.26 -6.30
N VAL A 246 -17.06 5.74 -6.52
CA VAL A 246 -16.40 5.77 -7.85
C VAL A 246 -17.08 4.82 -8.85
N LEU A 247 -17.50 3.64 -8.41
CA LEU A 247 -18.05 2.61 -9.31
C LEU A 247 -19.56 2.71 -9.46
N VAL A 248 -20.28 3.05 -8.39
CA VAL A 248 -21.74 3.04 -8.37
C VAL A 248 -22.31 4.39 -8.83
N ASN A 249 -21.66 5.50 -8.51
CA ASN A 249 -22.13 6.83 -8.91
C ASN A 249 -22.31 6.96 -10.43
N PRO A 250 -21.34 6.63 -11.30
CA PRO A 250 -21.53 6.71 -12.74
C PRO A 250 -22.62 5.77 -13.25
N ALA A 251 -22.77 4.57 -12.66
CA ALA A 251 -23.76 3.58 -13.07
C ALA A 251 -25.19 3.97 -12.71
N LEU A 252 -25.39 4.77 -11.66
CA LEU A 252 -26.70 5.19 -11.17
C LEU A 252 -27.04 6.65 -11.50
N GLN A 253 -26.17 7.35 -12.22
CA GLN A 253 -26.44 8.72 -12.69
C GLN A 253 -27.75 8.75 -13.51
N GLY A 254 -28.70 9.58 -13.08
CA GLY A 254 -30.03 9.67 -13.69
C GLY A 254 -31.10 8.75 -13.12
N ILE A 255 -30.74 7.78 -12.25
CA ILE A 255 -31.69 6.92 -11.54
C ILE A 255 -31.85 7.36 -10.09
N ILE A 256 -30.74 7.69 -9.41
CA ILE A 256 -30.71 8.09 -8.00
C ILE A 256 -29.84 9.33 -7.87
N ASP A 257 -30.33 10.34 -7.16
CA ASP A 257 -29.51 11.50 -6.80
C ASP A 257 -28.61 11.16 -5.62
N LEU A 258 -27.38 10.74 -5.91
CA LEU A 258 -26.37 10.41 -4.91
C LEU A 258 -25.79 11.65 -4.18
N ASN A 259 -26.10 12.87 -4.64
CA ASN A 259 -25.78 14.09 -3.93
C ASN A 259 -26.82 14.44 -2.86
N SER A 260 -27.95 13.74 -2.84
CA SER A 260 -28.95 13.87 -1.78
C SER A 260 -28.32 13.44 -0.43
N PRO A 261 -28.37 14.30 0.62
CA PRO A 261 -27.89 13.93 1.95
C PRO A 261 -28.50 12.63 2.48
N TYR A 262 -29.79 12.42 2.24
CA TYR A 262 -30.50 11.22 2.65
C TYR A 262 -29.96 9.94 1.97
N VAL A 263 -29.71 9.99 0.66
CA VAL A 263 -29.13 8.84 -0.07
C VAL A 263 -27.72 8.54 0.44
N PHE A 264 -26.93 9.58 0.70
CA PHE A 264 -25.59 9.43 1.27
C PHE A 264 -25.63 8.79 2.67
N GLU A 265 -26.52 9.22 3.56
CA GLU A 265 -26.70 8.63 4.90
C GLU A 265 -27.10 7.14 4.82
N VAL A 266 -28.05 6.78 3.94
CA VAL A 266 -28.47 5.41 3.72
C VAL A 266 -27.30 4.56 3.21
N MET A 267 -26.52 5.09 2.28
CA MET A 267 -25.34 4.40 1.74
C MET A 267 -24.28 4.17 2.82
N VAL A 268 -23.92 5.19 3.61
CA VAL A 268 -22.96 5.08 4.72
C VAL A 268 -23.45 4.07 5.76
N THR A 269 -24.73 4.14 6.14
CA THR A 269 -25.32 3.20 7.10
C THR A 269 -25.28 1.78 6.57
N SER A 270 -25.65 1.56 5.32
CA SER A 270 -25.65 0.23 4.68
C SER A 270 -24.24 -0.36 4.61
N VAL A 271 -23.26 0.41 4.16
CA VAL A 271 -21.86 -0.04 4.08
C VAL A 271 -21.33 -0.39 5.47
N THR A 272 -21.52 0.48 6.47
CA THR A 272 -21.04 0.21 7.83
C THR A 272 -21.76 -0.96 8.47
N PHE A 273 -23.07 -1.11 8.25
CA PHE A 273 -23.83 -2.23 8.75
C PHE A 273 -23.36 -3.56 8.14
N ILE A 274 -23.21 -3.62 6.81
CA ILE A 274 -22.72 -4.83 6.12
C ILE A 274 -21.34 -5.23 6.63
N LEU A 275 -20.40 -4.29 6.67
CA LEU A 275 -19.02 -4.60 7.03
C LEU A 275 -18.84 -4.93 8.51
N PHE A 276 -19.53 -4.21 9.41
CA PHE A 276 -19.21 -4.22 10.84
C PHE A 276 -20.31 -4.80 11.74
N ALA A 277 -21.45 -5.19 11.15
CA ALA A 277 -22.49 -5.94 11.81
C ALA A 277 -22.79 -7.24 11.08
N PHE A 278 -23.28 -7.18 9.85
CA PHE A 278 -23.78 -8.35 9.12
C PHE A 278 -22.68 -9.40 8.86
N ILE A 279 -21.56 -9.00 8.25
CA ILE A 279 -20.43 -9.94 8.02
C ILE A 279 -19.92 -10.55 9.33
N PRO A 280 -19.64 -9.79 10.41
CA PRO A 280 -19.25 -10.38 11.69
C PRO A 280 -20.30 -11.32 12.31
N MET A 281 -21.61 -11.09 12.09
CA MET A 281 -22.64 -12.01 12.55
C MET A 281 -22.57 -13.39 11.89
N LEU A 282 -22.09 -13.47 10.66
CA LEU A 282 -21.96 -14.72 9.92
C LEU A 282 -20.65 -15.46 10.24
N ARG A 283 -19.69 -14.80 10.87
CA ARG A 283 -18.36 -15.36 11.18
C ARG A 283 -18.37 -16.09 12.53
N ASP A 284 -17.61 -17.18 12.62
CA ASP A 284 -17.43 -17.91 13.87
C ASP A 284 -16.69 -17.09 14.94
N ASP A 285 -15.76 -16.22 14.51
CA ASP A 285 -14.97 -15.37 15.41
C ASP A 285 -15.68 -14.07 15.82
N ARG A 286 -16.83 -13.76 15.23
CA ARG A 286 -17.62 -12.53 15.47
C ARG A 286 -16.80 -11.23 15.35
N ALA A 287 -15.64 -11.30 14.75
CA ALA A 287 -14.73 -10.17 14.60
C ALA A 287 -15.08 -9.35 13.36
N SER A 288 -14.95 -8.02 13.47
CA SER A 288 -14.94 -7.13 12.31
C SER A 288 -13.75 -7.43 11.40
N PRO A 289 -13.78 -7.04 10.11
CA PRO A 289 -12.70 -7.31 9.17
C PRO A 289 -11.32 -6.85 9.68
N GLY A 290 -11.22 -5.66 10.28
CA GLY A 290 -9.96 -5.15 10.83
C GLY A 290 -9.50 -5.90 12.08
N LEU A 291 -10.41 -6.24 13.00
CA LEU A 291 -10.06 -7.08 14.16
C LEU A 291 -9.62 -8.49 13.72
N ALA A 292 -10.29 -9.07 12.72
CA ALA A 292 -9.91 -10.35 12.14
C ALA A 292 -8.51 -10.29 11.48
N SER A 293 -8.18 -9.16 10.85
CA SER A 293 -6.86 -8.93 10.23
C SER A 293 -5.71 -8.93 11.25
N VAL A 294 -5.97 -8.53 12.50
CA VAL A 294 -5.00 -8.63 13.59
C VAL A 294 -5.18 -9.90 14.44
N HIS A 295 -5.86 -10.90 13.91
CA HIS A 295 -6.07 -12.21 14.56
C HIS A 295 -6.72 -12.13 15.94
N LEU A 296 -7.70 -11.23 16.09
CA LEU A 296 -8.54 -11.12 17.28
C LEU A 296 -9.89 -11.78 17.05
N VAL A 297 -10.45 -12.33 18.15
CA VAL A 297 -11.74 -12.98 18.24
C VAL A 297 -12.58 -12.26 19.28
N VAL A 298 -13.89 -12.11 19.02
CA VAL A 298 -14.82 -11.53 19.98
C VAL A 298 -15.48 -12.67 20.78
N ALA A 299 -15.04 -12.86 22.01
CA ALA A 299 -15.52 -13.90 22.92
C ALA A 299 -16.49 -13.34 23.98
N ARG A 300 -17.22 -14.23 24.67
CA ARG A 300 -18.05 -13.88 25.81
C ARG A 300 -17.17 -13.52 27.03
N LYS A 301 -17.71 -12.67 27.90
CA LYS A 301 -17.01 -12.26 29.14
C LYS A 301 -16.89 -13.39 30.17
N ASP A 302 -17.73 -14.42 30.07
CA ASP A 302 -17.79 -15.55 31.03
C ASP A 302 -16.60 -16.53 30.94
N GLY A 303 -15.61 -16.23 30.07
CA GLY A 303 -14.43 -17.09 29.88
C GLY A 303 -14.71 -18.35 29.04
N SER A 304 -15.95 -18.52 28.55
CA SER A 304 -16.28 -19.63 27.65
C SER A 304 -15.61 -19.44 26.28
N THR A 305 -15.20 -20.53 25.65
CA THR A 305 -14.67 -20.55 24.28
C THR A 305 -15.75 -20.30 23.21
N ARG A 306 -17.01 -20.12 23.66
CA ARG A 306 -18.14 -19.89 22.75
C ARG A 306 -18.08 -18.51 22.13
N PRO A 307 -18.43 -18.39 20.85
CA PRO A 307 -18.50 -17.10 20.17
C PRO A 307 -19.44 -16.14 20.90
N ALA A 308 -19.17 -14.85 20.79
CA ALA A 308 -20.05 -13.83 21.32
C ALA A 308 -21.45 -13.95 20.72
N ALA A 309 -22.47 -13.56 21.46
CA ALA A 309 -23.84 -13.57 20.96
C ALA A 309 -24.00 -12.58 19.79
N VAL A 310 -24.89 -12.87 18.85
CA VAL A 310 -25.15 -12.03 17.67
C VAL A 310 -25.51 -10.59 18.06
N TRP A 311 -26.33 -10.41 19.09
CA TRP A 311 -26.70 -9.07 19.59
C TRP A 311 -25.47 -8.25 20.08
N SER A 312 -24.43 -8.91 20.56
CA SER A 312 -23.20 -8.24 20.98
C SER A 312 -22.49 -7.54 19.80
N VAL A 313 -22.60 -8.12 18.60
CA VAL A 313 -22.05 -7.50 17.37
C VAL A 313 -22.84 -6.24 17.03
N LEU A 314 -24.18 -6.27 17.13
CA LEU A 314 -25.04 -5.11 16.93
C LEU A 314 -24.69 -3.96 17.91
N VAL A 315 -24.54 -4.27 19.20
CA VAL A 315 -24.15 -3.27 20.19
C VAL A 315 -22.81 -2.64 19.82
N ARG A 316 -21.82 -3.43 19.38
CA ARG A 316 -20.51 -2.93 18.94
C ARG A 316 -20.63 -2.00 17.72
N TRP A 317 -21.48 -2.36 16.75
CA TRP A 317 -21.77 -1.52 15.58
C TRP A 317 -22.46 -0.21 16.00
N ILE A 318 -23.51 -0.25 16.84
CA ILE A 318 -24.21 0.92 17.36
C ILE A 318 -23.25 1.90 18.06
N VAL A 319 -22.39 1.39 18.92
CA VAL A 319 -21.46 2.24 19.70
C VAL A 319 -20.41 2.91 18.80
N ARG A 320 -19.91 2.22 17.80
CA ARG A 320 -18.76 2.70 17.01
C ARG A 320 -19.16 3.32 15.69
N TRP A 321 -20.10 2.74 14.95
CA TRP A 321 -20.38 3.07 13.57
C TRP A 321 -21.67 3.84 13.34
N LEU A 322 -22.69 3.63 14.17
CA LEU A 322 -23.92 4.37 14.04
C LEU A 322 -23.71 5.91 14.17
N PRO A 323 -22.85 6.42 15.06
CA PRO A 323 -22.57 7.85 15.10
C PRO A 323 -21.94 8.40 13.80
N VAL A 324 -21.23 7.56 13.03
CA VAL A 324 -20.65 7.97 11.74
C VAL A 324 -21.74 8.29 10.72
N THR A 325 -22.90 7.66 10.81
CA THR A 325 -24.06 7.95 9.94
C THR A 325 -24.56 9.38 10.12
N PHE A 326 -24.64 9.84 11.38
CA PHE A 326 -25.22 11.14 11.70
C PHE A 326 -24.21 12.29 11.70
N PHE A 327 -22.96 12.02 12.11
CA PHE A 327 -21.93 13.05 12.30
C PHE A 327 -20.77 12.90 11.32
N GLY A 328 -20.82 11.92 10.40
CA GLY A 328 -19.76 11.64 9.46
C GLY A 328 -18.48 11.11 10.14
N LEU A 329 -17.39 11.09 9.37
CA LEU A 329 -16.07 10.66 9.85
C LEU A 329 -15.54 11.41 11.09
N PRO A 330 -15.86 12.71 11.33
CA PRO A 330 -15.46 13.40 12.56
C PRO A 330 -15.90 12.69 13.85
N ALA A 331 -17.00 11.93 13.84
CA ALA A 331 -17.42 11.13 14.99
C ALA A 331 -16.31 10.16 15.44
N LEU A 332 -15.54 9.60 14.53
CA LEU A 332 -14.44 8.69 14.85
C LEU A 332 -13.29 9.39 15.60
N LEU A 333 -13.06 10.69 15.36
CA LEU A 333 -12.04 11.47 16.08
C LEU A 333 -12.35 11.60 17.58
N VAL A 334 -13.61 11.41 17.96
CA VAL A 334 -14.05 11.42 19.37
C VAL A 334 -14.12 9.98 19.92
N ILE A 335 -14.73 9.07 19.17
CA ILE A 335 -15.00 7.69 19.64
C ILE A 335 -13.69 6.90 19.80
N LEU A 336 -12.77 6.99 18.82
CA LEU A 336 -11.55 6.17 18.86
C LEU A 336 -10.60 6.52 20.01
N PRO A 337 -10.33 7.81 20.33
CA PRO A 337 -9.56 8.16 21.52
C PRO A 337 -10.23 7.72 22.82
N ILE A 338 -11.56 7.83 22.93
CA ILE A 338 -12.29 7.35 24.11
C ILE A 338 -12.15 5.83 24.23
N GLU A 339 -12.37 5.06 23.18
CA GLU A 339 -12.20 3.60 23.19
C GLU A 339 -10.76 3.18 23.55
N ALA A 340 -9.75 3.86 22.99
CA ALA A 340 -8.35 3.61 23.29
C ALA A 340 -8.04 3.91 24.76
N LEU A 341 -8.49 5.05 25.28
CA LEU A 341 -8.29 5.45 26.67
C LEU A 341 -8.95 4.47 27.65
N VAL A 342 -10.20 4.08 27.39
CA VAL A 342 -10.93 3.10 28.20
C VAL A 342 -10.22 1.74 28.16
N SER A 343 -9.79 1.30 26.99
CA SER A 343 -9.02 0.06 26.86
C SER A 343 -7.69 0.09 27.62
N TRP A 344 -7.03 1.24 27.63
CA TRP A 344 -5.76 1.41 28.34
C TRP A 344 -5.92 1.41 29.88
N ARG A 345 -7.06 1.97 30.37
CA ARG A 345 -7.34 2.08 31.79
C ARG A 345 -7.94 0.83 32.43
N THR A 346 -8.50 -0.08 31.64
CA THR A 346 -9.14 -1.30 32.15
C THR A 346 -8.13 -2.43 32.33
N LYS A 347 -8.19 -3.19 33.44
CA LYS A 347 -7.28 -4.32 33.75
C LYS A 347 -7.29 -5.43 32.69
N GLN A 348 -8.39 -5.58 31.92
CA GLN A 348 -8.55 -6.57 30.85
C GLN A 348 -8.46 -5.93 29.45
N HIS A 349 -7.97 -4.70 29.36
CA HIS A 349 -7.88 -3.96 28.09
C HIS A 349 -9.19 -3.92 27.31
N ARG A 350 -10.32 -3.74 27.99
CA ARG A 350 -11.64 -3.73 27.36
C ARG A 350 -12.00 -2.35 26.84
N SER A 351 -12.30 -2.24 25.55
CA SER A 351 -12.82 -1.00 24.97
C SER A 351 -14.27 -0.72 25.41
N LEU A 352 -14.75 0.50 25.20
CA LEU A 352 -16.12 0.90 25.51
C LEU A 352 -17.14 -0.04 24.83
N ALA A 353 -16.95 -0.30 23.53
CA ALA A 353 -17.81 -1.22 22.79
C ALA A 353 -17.78 -2.64 23.37
N SER A 354 -16.63 -3.13 23.85
CA SER A 354 -16.51 -4.43 24.52
C SER A 354 -17.20 -4.47 25.88
N MET A 355 -17.18 -3.36 26.63
CA MET A 355 -17.86 -3.28 27.91
C MET A 355 -19.39 -3.31 27.76
N LEU A 356 -19.93 -2.49 26.86
CA LEU A 356 -21.37 -2.38 26.61
C LEU A 356 -21.95 -3.66 25.96
N SER A 357 -21.20 -4.32 25.11
CA SER A 357 -21.59 -5.59 24.48
C SER A 357 -21.35 -6.83 25.34
N ARG A 358 -20.81 -6.69 26.56
CA ARG A 358 -20.45 -7.79 27.47
C ARG A 358 -19.50 -8.80 26.83
N THR A 359 -18.52 -8.33 26.04
CA THR A 359 -17.56 -9.16 25.34
C THR A 359 -16.14 -8.87 25.80
N VAL A 360 -15.22 -9.75 25.43
CA VAL A 360 -13.77 -9.60 25.55
C VAL A 360 -13.12 -9.91 24.21
N LEU A 361 -11.99 -9.29 23.93
CA LEU A 361 -11.18 -9.65 22.78
C LEU A 361 -10.11 -10.66 23.23
N VAL A 362 -9.97 -11.74 22.48
CA VAL A 362 -8.95 -12.77 22.71
C VAL A 362 -8.16 -13.01 21.42
N THR A 363 -6.95 -13.55 21.55
CA THR A 363 -6.17 -13.95 20.38
C THR A 363 -6.70 -15.28 19.84
N ARG A 364 -6.60 -15.51 18.53
CA ARG A 364 -6.98 -16.81 17.93
C ARG A 364 -6.18 -17.98 18.49
N GLU A 365 -4.96 -17.75 18.89
CA GLU A 365 -4.11 -18.77 19.51
C GLU A 365 -4.61 -19.18 20.87
N HIS A 366 -5.02 -18.21 21.69
CA HIS A 366 -5.66 -18.47 22.99
C HIS A 366 -6.95 -19.29 22.83
N GLU A 367 -7.80 -18.93 21.87
CA GLU A 367 -9.04 -19.67 21.57
C GLU A 367 -8.75 -21.12 21.15
N ARG A 368 -7.77 -21.32 20.28
CA ARG A 368 -7.37 -22.68 19.83
C ARG A 368 -6.79 -23.51 20.95
N GLY A 369 -5.98 -22.91 21.81
CA GLY A 369 -5.41 -23.57 22.99
C GLY A 369 -6.51 -23.99 23.96
N ALA A 370 -7.47 -23.13 24.25
CA ALA A 370 -8.60 -23.42 25.13
C ALA A 370 -9.51 -24.53 24.58
N LYS A 371 -9.80 -24.52 23.26
CA LYS A 371 -10.58 -25.60 22.60
C LYS A 371 -9.87 -26.96 22.63
N ARG A 372 -8.54 -27.00 22.68
CA ARG A 372 -7.77 -28.26 22.80
C ARG A 372 -7.71 -28.78 24.23
N SER A 373 -7.89 -27.93 25.22
CA SER A 373 -7.88 -28.30 26.63
C SER A 373 -9.26 -28.65 27.20
N GLU A 374 -10.36 -28.41 26.48
CA GLU A 374 -11.69 -28.95 26.80
C GLU A 374 -11.72 -30.41 26.30
N PRO A 375 -11.67 -31.45 27.16
CA PRO A 375 -11.84 -32.81 26.73
C PRO A 375 -13.29 -33.02 26.24
N ASP A 376 -13.47 -33.88 25.24
CA ASP A 376 -14.76 -34.35 24.73
C ASP A 376 -15.69 -34.79 25.89
N GLN A 377 -16.41 -33.85 26.48
CA GLN A 377 -17.50 -34.17 27.43
C GLN A 377 -18.81 -34.48 26.70
N ALA A 378 -18.76 -34.81 25.40
CA ALA A 378 -19.90 -35.10 24.59
C ALA A 378 -20.13 -36.64 24.36
N THR A 379 -19.38 -37.51 25.09
CA THR A 379 -19.62 -38.97 25.03
C THR A 379 -19.58 -39.54 26.46
N ALA A 380 -20.61 -39.25 27.23
CA ALA A 380 -20.98 -40.03 28.41
C ALA A 380 -22.51 -39.99 28.55
#